data_7748b39724ce875375b013120472d056
#
_entry.id   7748b39724ce875375b013120472d056
#
_cell.length_a   1.000
_cell.length_b   1.000
_cell.length_c   1.000
_cell.angle_alpha   90.00
_cell.angle_beta   90.00
_cell.angle_gamma   90.00
#
_symmetry.space_group_name_H-M   'P 1'
#
loop_
_entity.id
_entity.type
_entity.pdbx_description
1 polymer ?
#
loop_
_entity_poly.entity_id
_entity_poly.type
_entity_poly.pdbx_seq_one_letter_code
_entity_poly.pdbx_strand_id
1 'polypeptide(L)'
;MKSRIAILAGFGLALAGCTTATIASNPLQARWNGKAAGAFFAAYGPPLSDTAGAGGTTLYKWRGGFVKGKSCTVELTVNDGYKINNIRAIGDRVDPKGGPSHCEKVLDAADAK
;
A
#
# COMPACT_ATOMS: atom_id res chain seq x y z
N MET A 1 23.59 -46.89 -8.75
CA MET A 1 23.50 -46.48 -8.71
C MET A 1 23.34 -45.47 -8.73
N LYS A 2 23.38 -45.28 -8.73
CA LYS A 2 23.27 -44.43 -8.78
C LYS A 2 22.88 -43.44 -9.02
N SER A 3 22.55 -43.10 -9.24
CA SER A 3 22.22 -42.16 -9.60
C SER A 3 21.56 -41.37 -9.51
N ARG A 4 21.42 -41.35 -9.19
CA ARG A 4 20.87 -40.69 -9.17
C ARG A 4 20.50 -39.75 -8.87
N ILE A 5 20.53 -39.53 -8.61
CA ILE A 5 20.22 -38.65 -8.31
C ILE A 5 20.16 -37.58 -8.43
N ALA A 6 20.26 -37.41 -8.50
CA ALA A 6 20.31 -36.34 -8.60
C ALA A 6 19.65 -35.53 -9.04
N ILE A 7 19.22 -35.47 -9.09
CA ILE A 7 18.67 -34.63 -9.48
C ILE A 7 18.04 -33.88 -9.04
N LEU A 8 17.84 -33.93 -8.55
CA LEU A 8 17.28 -33.16 -8.15
C LEU A 8 17.35 -32.07 -7.95
N ALA A 9 17.58 -32.11 -7.82
CA ALA A 9 17.84 -31.09 -7.56
C ALA A 9 17.53 -30.17 -8.23
N GLY A 10 17.42 -30.10 -8.72
CA GLY A 10 17.17 -29.17 -9.38
C GLY A 10 16.12 -28.55 -9.37
N PHE A 11 15.67 -28.70 -8.98
CA PHE A 11 14.81 -28.05 -9.06
C PHE A 11 14.41 -27.27 -8.41
N GLY A 12 14.32 -27.47 -7.91
CA GLY A 12 13.88 -26.81 -7.18
C GLY A 12 14.21 -25.57 -7.20
N LEU A 13 14.66 -25.38 -7.37
CA LEU A 13 14.93 -24.26 -7.44
C LEU A 13 14.31 -23.48 -7.99
N ALA A 14 14.03 -23.66 -8.26
CA ALA A 14 13.54 -22.85 -8.92
C ALA A 14 12.60 -22.25 -8.42
N LEU A 15 12.28 -22.43 -7.90
CA LEU A 15 11.52 -21.81 -7.52
C LEU A 15 11.61 -20.83 -6.92
N ALA A 16 11.99 -20.90 -6.58
CA ALA A 16 12.13 -20.01 -5.96
C ALA A 16 12.02 -18.90 -6.50
N GLY A 17 12.21 -18.83 -6.91
CA GLY A 17 12.16 -17.82 -7.36
C GLY A 17 11.25 -17.22 -7.62
N CYS A 18 10.94 -17.37 -7.51
CA CYS A 18 10.21 -16.71 -7.95
C CYS A 18 9.66 -15.95 -7.39
N THR A 19 9.52 -15.84 -6.93
CA THR A 19 8.96 -15.12 -6.52
C THR A 19 9.01 -14.11 -6.41
N THR A 20 9.00 -13.92 -6.39
CA THR A 20 9.04 -13.03 -6.30
C THR A 20 8.70 -12.00 -6.18
N ALA A 21 8.51 -12.12 -5.67
CA ALA A 21 8.24 -11.05 -5.33
C ALA A 21 8.37 -9.97 -6.12
N THR A 22 8.12 -10.07 -6.95
CA THR A 22 8.22 -9.09 -7.80
C THR A 22 7.18 -8.13 -7.77
N ILE A 23 6.26 -8.26 -6.89
CA ILE A 23 5.25 -7.31 -6.87
C ILE A 23 5.71 -6.13 -6.12
N ALA A 24 5.85 -5.06 -6.77
CA ALA A 24 6.23 -3.85 -6.14
C ALA A 24 5.01 -3.18 -5.61
N SER A 25 4.92 -2.97 -4.36
CA SER A 25 3.87 -2.14 -3.84
C SER A 25 4.23 -0.70 -4.11
N ASN A 26 3.25 0.15 -4.25
CA ASN A 26 3.53 1.55 -4.43
C ASN A 26 3.95 2.16 -3.09
N PRO A 27 4.52 3.37 -3.09
CA PRO A 27 5.02 3.97 -1.85
C PRO A 27 3.96 4.15 -0.77
N LEU A 28 2.72 4.46 -1.14
CA LEU A 28 1.67 4.59 -0.14
C LEU A 28 1.44 3.28 0.59
N GLN A 29 1.40 2.19 -0.17
CA GLN A 29 1.20 0.87 0.42
C GLN A 29 2.39 0.46 1.26
N ALA A 30 3.59 0.73 0.80
CA ALA A 30 4.80 0.41 1.55
C ALA A 30 4.81 1.14 2.90
N ARG A 31 4.32 2.37 2.92
CA ARG A 31 4.33 3.17 4.13
C ARG A 31 3.21 2.78 5.09
N TRP A 32 2.02 2.50 4.57
CA TRP A 32 0.83 2.44 5.43
C TRP A 32 0.18 1.08 5.57
N ASN A 33 0.35 0.14 4.64
CA ASN A 33 -0.27 -1.18 4.80
C ASN A 33 0.27 -1.85 6.07
N GLY A 34 -0.63 -2.40 6.85
CA GLY A 34 -0.29 -3.05 8.11
C GLY A 34 -0.26 -2.13 9.30
N LYS A 35 -0.36 -0.82 9.09
CA LYS A 35 -0.34 0.13 10.20
C LYS A 35 -1.75 0.30 10.76
N ALA A 36 -1.82 0.76 11.99
CA ALA A 36 -3.11 1.03 12.61
C ALA A 36 -3.79 2.20 11.92
N ALA A 37 -5.06 2.04 11.59
CA ALA A 37 -5.82 3.12 10.97
C ALA A 37 -5.89 4.33 11.91
N GLY A 38 -5.93 4.09 13.22
CA GLY A 38 -5.92 5.18 14.18
C GLY A 38 -4.69 6.05 14.10
N ALA A 39 -3.54 5.47 13.79
CA ALA A 39 -2.32 6.25 13.63
C ALA A 39 -2.42 7.17 12.41
N PHE A 40 -3.03 6.67 11.33
CA PHE A 40 -3.23 7.48 10.13
C PHE A 40 -4.14 8.68 10.44
N PHE A 41 -5.28 8.42 11.05
CA PHE A 41 -6.24 9.50 11.32
C PHE A 41 -5.74 10.46 12.40
N ALA A 42 -4.92 9.98 13.34
CA ALA A 42 -4.32 10.87 14.33
C ALA A 42 -3.31 11.81 13.67
N ALA A 43 -2.61 11.35 12.65
CA ALA A 43 -1.61 12.16 11.98
C ALA A 43 -2.22 13.16 11.00
N TYR A 44 -3.30 12.77 10.31
CA TYR A 44 -3.79 13.55 9.18
C TYR A 44 -5.22 14.04 9.34
N GLY A 45 -5.93 13.58 10.34
CA GLY A 45 -7.31 14.01 10.58
C GLY A 45 -8.31 12.93 10.21
N PRO A 46 -9.57 13.16 10.56
CA PRO A 46 -10.61 12.14 10.40
C PRO A 46 -10.95 11.90 8.95
N PRO A 47 -11.55 10.74 8.65
CA PRO A 47 -11.97 10.45 7.28
C PRO A 47 -13.22 11.25 6.91
N LEU A 48 -13.43 11.41 5.60
CA LEU A 48 -14.64 12.01 5.09
C LEU A 48 -15.85 11.11 5.27
N SER A 49 -15.65 9.82 5.08
CA SER A 49 -16.75 8.86 5.08
C SER A 49 -16.22 7.48 5.34
N ASP A 50 -17.14 6.60 5.70
CA ASP A 50 -16.83 5.19 5.85
C ASP A 50 -18.00 4.38 5.29
N THR A 51 -17.67 3.21 4.73
CA THR A 51 -18.65 2.32 4.14
C THR A 51 -18.24 0.90 4.46
N ALA A 52 -19.21 0.01 4.59
CA ALA A 52 -18.90 -1.40 4.80
C ALA A 52 -18.24 -1.96 3.53
N GLY A 53 -17.18 -2.70 3.73
CA GLY A 53 -16.50 -3.39 2.64
C GLY A 53 -16.72 -4.88 2.73
N ALA A 54 -16.03 -5.60 1.87
CA ALA A 54 -16.13 -7.05 1.85
C ALA A 54 -15.37 -7.65 3.03
N GLY A 55 -15.86 -8.77 3.53
CA GLY A 55 -15.13 -9.57 4.49
C GLY A 55 -14.91 -8.91 5.84
N GLY A 56 -15.83 -8.09 6.28
CA GLY A 56 -15.70 -7.43 7.58
C GLY A 56 -14.81 -6.22 7.57
N THR A 57 -14.42 -5.75 6.39
CA THR A 57 -13.60 -4.55 6.29
C THR A 57 -14.47 -3.30 6.27
N THR A 58 -13.83 -2.17 6.49
CA THR A 58 -14.44 -0.86 6.34
C THR A 58 -13.61 -0.06 5.35
N LEU A 59 -14.28 0.60 4.43
CA LEU A 59 -13.62 1.47 3.47
C LEU A 59 -13.74 2.91 3.96
N TYR A 60 -12.61 3.52 4.24
CA TYR A 60 -12.58 4.93 4.64
C TYR A 60 -12.07 5.76 3.49
N LYS A 61 -12.71 6.89 3.27
CA LYS A 61 -12.23 7.87 2.31
C LYS A 61 -11.69 9.05 3.09
N TRP A 62 -10.47 9.44 2.78
CA TRP A 62 -9.82 10.56 3.43
C TRP A 62 -9.37 11.56 2.37
N ARG A 63 -9.44 12.82 2.69
CA ARG A 63 -9.00 13.87 1.79
C ARG A 63 -8.33 14.97 2.58
N GLY A 64 -7.21 15.44 2.08
CA GLY A 64 -6.47 16.50 2.73
C GLY A 64 -5.30 16.97 1.89
N GLY A 65 -4.32 17.57 2.56
CA GLY A 65 -3.14 18.04 1.85
C GLY A 65 -3.43 19.17 0.89
N PHE A 66 -4.31 20.09 1.27
CA PHE A 66 -4.72 21.18 0.38
C PHE A 66 -3.60 22.21 0.26
N VAL A 67 -3.03 22.31 -0.93
CA VAL A 67 -1.96 23.25 -1.21
C VAL A 67 -2.12 23.76 -2.63
N LYS A 68 -2.40 25.02 -2.80
CA LYS A 68 -2.42 25.67 -4.11
C LYS A 68 -3.16 24.89 -5.19
N GLY A 69 -4.38 24.51 -4.90
CA GLY A 69 -5.20 23.79 -5.85
C GLY A 69 -4.92 22.30 -5.93
N LYS A 70 -4.04 21.80 -5.11
CA LYS A 70 -3.80 20.37 -5.02
C LYS A 70 -4.46 19.81 -3.79
N SER A 71 -4.87 18.56 -3.86
CA SER A 71 -5.34 17.82 -2.70
C SER A 71 -5.03 16.35 -2.92
N CYS A 72 -5.09 15.61 -1.84
CA CYS A 72 -4.89 14.17 -1.88
C CYS A 72 -6.13 13.50 -1.36
N THR A 73 -6.67 12.56 -2.12
CA THR A 73 -7.79 11.73 -1.69
C THR A 73 -7.37 10.28 -1.78
N VAL A 74 -7.52 9.56 -0.69
CA VAL A 74 -7.17 8.14 -0.66
C VAL A 74 -8.33 7.35 -0.09
N GLU A 75 -8.34 6.07 -0.43
CA GLU A 75 -9.26 5.12 0.14
C GLU A 75 -8.45 4.11 0.93
N LEU A 76 -8.83 3.89 2.17
CA LEU A 76 -8.20 2.91 3.04
C LEU A 76 -9.16 1.76 3.25
N THR A 77 -8.69 0.55 3.01
CA THR A 77 -9.41 -0.65 3.39
C THR A 77 -8.87 -1.10 4.73
N VAL A 78 -9.73 -1.13 5.74
CA VAL A 78 -9.33 -1.37 7.12
C VAL A 78 -10.03 -2.62 7.63
N ASN A 79 -9.28 -3.52 8.24
CA ASN A 79 -9.86 -4.77 8.72
C ASN A 79 -10.51 -4.60 10.09
N ASP A 80 -11.07 -5.67 10.61
CA ASP A 80 -11.79 -5.62 11.87
C ASP A 80 -10.87 -5.42 13.09
N GLY A 81 -9.56 -5.56 12.90
CA GLY A 81 -8.58 -5.20 13.92
C GLY A 81 -8.11 -3.75 13.81
N TYR A 82 -8.79 -2.97 12.98
CA TYR A 82 -8.48 -1.56 12.76
C TYR A 82 -7.08 -1.33 12.17
N LYS A 83 -6.65 -2.29 11.35
CA LYS A 83 -5.38 -2.19 10.63
C LYS A 83 -5.66 -1.94 9.16
N ILE A 84 -4.79 -1.17 8.53
CA ILE A 84 -4.92 -0.86 7.11
C ILE A 84 -4.48 -2.06 6.31
N ASN A 85 -5.41 -2.65 5.56
CA ASN A 85 -5.09 -3.73 4.63
C ASN A 85 -4.54 -3.19 3.33
N ASN A 86 -5.06 -2.05 2.90
CA ASN A 86 -4.66 -1.46 1.64
C ASN A 86 -4.97 0.02 1.66
N ILE A 87 -4.14 0.78 0.97
CA ILE A 87 -4.37 2.19 0.76
C ILE A 87 -4.12 2.47 -0.72
N ARG A 88 -5.00 3.25 -1.33
CA ARG A 88 -4.79 3.63 -2.72
C ARG A 88 -5.24 5.07 -2.93
N ALA A 89 -4.53 5.76 -3.78
CA ALA A 89 -4.89 7.13 -4.13
C ALA A 89 -6.02 7.10 -5.14
N ILE A 90 -7.07 7.86 -4.90
CA ILE A 90 -8.16 8.03 -5.84
C ILE A 90 -8.24 9.47 -6.34
N GLY A 91 -7.52 10.39 -5.72
CA GLY A 91 -7.32 11.73 -6.23
C GLY A 91 -5.92 12.17 -5.87
N ASP A 92 -5.08 12.34 -6.86
CA ASP A 92 -3.66 12.62 -6.61
C ASP A 92 -3.13 13.50 -7.74
N ARG A 93 -1.99 14.07 -7.51
CA ARG A 93 -1.31 14.86 -8.51
C ARG A 93 0.05 14.24 -8.74
N VAL A 94 0.24 13.70 -9.93
CA VAL A 94 1.48 13.03 -10.30
C VAL A 94 2.54 14.07 -10.64
N ASP A 95 3.78 13.80 -10.23
CA ASP A 95 4.89 14.67 -10.59
C ASP A 95 5.31 14.36 -12.02
N PRO A 96 5.23 15.33 -12.93
CA PRO A 96 5.61 15.08 -14.32
C PRO A 96 7.08 14.71 -14.50
N LYS A 97 7.91 14.96 -13.50
CA LYS A 97 9.32 14.61 -13.57
C LYS A 97 9.63 13.26 -12.95
N GLY A 98 8.61 12.51 -12.57
CA GLY A 98 8.82 11.18 -12.02
C GLY A 98 9.11 11.12 -10.55
N GLY A 99 9.05 12.24 -9.85
CA GLY A 99 9.24 12.26 -8.41
C GLY A 99 8.00 11.80 -7.67
N PRO A 100 7.99 11.89 -6.35
CA PRO A 100 6.84 11.45 -5.58
C PRO A 100 5.61 12.28 -5.90
N SER A 101 4.46 11.63 -5.86
CA SER A 101 3.19 12.30 -6.09
C SER A 101 2.82 13.18 -4.90
N HIS A 102 1.79 13.99 -5.09
CA HIS A 102 1.32 14.85 -4.01
C HIS A 102 0.87 14.02 -2.80
N CYS A 103 0.11 12.95 -3.03
CA CYS A 103 -0.30 12.07 -1.94
C CYS A 103 0.90 11.45 -1.23
N GLU A 104 1.90 11.03 -1.98
CA GLU A 104 3.08 10.44 -1.38
C GLU A 104 3.80 11.42 -0.47
N LYS A 105 3.85 12.67 -0.85
CA LYS A 105 4.45 13.69 -0.01
C LYS A 105 3.62 14.00 1.22
N VAL A 106 2.32 14.15 1.03
CA VAL A 106 1.40 14.50 2.12
C VAL A 106 1.35 13.41 3.17
N LEU A 107 1.40 12.16 2.73
CA LEU A 107 1.21 11.02 3.62
C LEU A 107 2.53 10.36 4.04
N ASP A 108 3.60 11.10 3.94
CA ASP A 108 4.91 10.65 4.43
C ASP A 108 5.40 9.38 3.77
N ALA A 109 5.09 9.23 2.50
CA ALA A 109 5.45 8.06 1.73
C ALA A 109 6.47 8.36 0.64
N ALA A 110 7.03 9.57 0.61
CA ALA A 110 7.93 9.96 -0.48
C ALA A 110 9.17 9.08 -0.54
N ASP A 111 9.63 8.60 0.61
CA ASP A 111 10.81 7.76 0.68
C ASP A 111 10.50 6.29 0.89
N ALA A 112 9.25 5.90 0.89
CA ALA A 112 8.88 4.51 1.13
C ALA A 112 9.06 3.71 -0.17
N LYS A 113 9.59 2.51 -0.05
CA LYS A 113 9.82 1.67 -1.21
C LYS A 113 9.30 0.29 -1.01
#